data_92a5abcb035d89e0747ea46bb9671271
#
_entry.id   92a5abcb035d89e0747ea46bb9671271
#
_cell.length_a   1.000
_cell.length_b   1.000
_cell.length_c   1.000
_cell.angle_alpha   90.00
_cell.angle_beta   90.00
_cell.angle_gamma   90.00
#
_symmetry.space_group_name_H-M   'P 1'
#
loop_
_entity.id
_entity.type
_entity.pdbx_description
1 polymer ?
#
loop_
_entity_poly.entity_id
_entity_poly.type
_entity_poly.pdbx_seq_one_letter_code
_entity_poly.pdbx_strand_id
1 'polypeptide(L)'
;RGAGFTICDVQPVVEVTGRVIQTRAVPAGAGVGYGWAVTAAEGMRLATIGVGYADGWPRQLSAVGGAAFEGRLLPFVGRISMDSLVVDVSALPPDALKPGDHVELLGPNRTPEQLALDGATIDYEVIARLGRRLCREYVS
;
A
#
# COMPACT_ATOMS: atom_id res chain seq x y z
N ARG A 1 -0.04 -1.26 -30.31
CA ARG A 1 -1.17 -0.38 -30.30
C ARG A 1 -1.78 -0.26 -31.65
N GLY A 2 -3.09 -0.41 -31.75
CA GLY A 2 -3.77 -0.34 -33.02
C GLY A 2 -3.74 1.03 -33.66
N ALA A 3 -4.66 1.32 -34.53
CA ALA A 3 -4.68 2.45 -35.45
C ALA A 3 -4.60 3.85 -34.81
N GLY A 4 -4.39 3.94 -33.52
CA GLY A 4 -4.08 5.19 -32.85
C GLY A 4 -5.25 6.17 -32.73
N PHE A 5 -6.45 5.70 -32.63
CA PHE A 5 -7.52 6.61 -32.25
C PHE A 5 -7.56 6.79 -30.78
N THR A 6 -7.68 8.01 -30.32
CA THR A 6 -8.07 8.31 -28.96
C THR A 6 -9.45 8.93 -29.03
N ILE A 7 -10.45 8.20 -28.57
CA ILE A 7 -11.84 8.69 -28.58
C ILE A 7 -12.06 9.61 -27.39
N CYS A 8 -11.42 9.33 -26.27
CA CYS A 8 -11.47 10.15 -25.07
C CYS A 8 -10.21 9.94 -24.24
N ASP A 9 -9.88 10.92 -23.43
CA ASP A 9 -8.81 10.82 -22.46
C ASP A 9 -9.36 10.12 -21.21
N VAL A 10 -8.93 8.89 -20.97
CA VAL A 10 -9.41 8.08 -19.86
C VAL A 10 -8.49 8.30 -18.66
N GLN A 11 -9.07 8.73 -17.55
CA GLN A 11 -8.38 8.94 -16.30
C GLN A 11 -8.72 7.83 -15.30
N PRO A 12 -7.76 7.41 -14.43
CA PRO A 12 -8.08 6.52 -13.34
C PRO A 12 -9.12 7.14 -12.41
N VAL A 13 -10.15 6.38 -12.05
CA VAL A 13 -11.25 6.86 -11.24
C VAL A 13 -11.35 6.18 -9.87
N VAL A 14 -10.42 5.27 -9.58
CA VAL A 14 -10.42 4.51 -8.32
C VAL A 14 -9.24 4.93 -7.48
N GLU A 15 -9.51 5.25 -6.23
CA GLU A 15 -8.49 5.51 -5.23
C GLU A 15 -8.79 4.64 -4.01
N VAL A 16 -7.76 4.02 -3.45
CA VAL A 16 -7.87 3.22 -2.23
C VAL A 16 -6.89 3.76 -1.21
N THR A 17 -7.41 4.09 -0.04
CA THR A 17 -6.61 4.48 1.12
C THR A 17 -6.72 3.44 2.20
N GLY A 18 -5.63 3.27 2.95
CA GLY A 18 -5.59 2.43 4.13
C GLY A 18 -5.42 3.27 5.38
N ARG A 19 -6.18 2.96 6.42
CA ARG A 19 -6.10 3.66 7.69
C ARG A 19 -4.91 3.19 8.50
N VAL A 20 -4.16 4.12 9.05
CA VAL A 20 -3.09 3.85 10.00
C VAL A 20 -3.70 3.42 11.32
N ILE A 21 -3.40 2.21 11.76
CA ILE A 21 -3.88 1.66 13.03
C ILE A 21 -2.92 1.99 14.16
N GLN A 22 -1.62 1.87 13.89
CA GLN A 22 -0.57 1.99 14.88
C GLN A 22 0.71 2.49 14.22
N THR A 23 1.45 3.30 14.94
CA THR A 23 2.84 3.65 14.60
C THR A 23 3.73 3.26 15.76
N ARG A 24 4.95 2.79 15.44
CA ARG A 24 5.89 2.38 16.49
C ARG A 24 7.33 2.51 16.02
N ALA A 25 8.22 2.83 16.95
CA ALA A 25 9.66 2.63 16.76
C ALA A 25 9.97 1.18 17.13
N VAL A 26 10.82 0.52 16.36
CA VAL A 26 11.22 -0.86 16.63
C VAL A 26 12.71 -0.92 16.92
N PRO A 27 13.11 -1.71 17.92
CA PRO A 27 14.54 -1.91 18.20
C PRO A 27 15.20 -2.71 17.08
N ALA A 28 16.47 -2.46 16.84
CA ALA A 28 17.25 -3.22 15.89
C ALA A 28 17.20 -4.73 16.25
N GLY A 29 17.04 -5.56 15.23
CA GLY A 29 16.94 -7.00 15.39
C GLY A 29 15.54 -7.53 15.68
N ALA A 30 14.54 -6.67 15.91
CA ALA A 30 13.17 -7.11 16.11
C ALA A 30 12.59 -7.72 14.84
N GLY A 31 11.80 -8.77 14.97
CA GLY A 31 11.07 -9.38 13.85
C GLY A 31 9.90 -8.52 13.43
N VAL A 32 9.69 -8.36 12.15
CA VAL A 32 8.62 -7.55 11.57
C VAL A 32 7.81 -8.37 10.59
N GLY A 33 6.49 -8.15 10.62
CA GLY A 33 5.55 -8.80 9.72
C GLY A 33 5.20 -10.22 10.14
N TYR A 34 4.29 -10.81 9.38
CA TYR A 34 3.84 -12.18 9.62
C TYR A 34 5.00 -13.17 9.45
N GLY A 35 5.17 -14.03 10.46
CA GLY A 35 6.27 -15.01 10.49
C GLY A 35 7.66 -14.39 10.65
N TRP A 36 7.74 -13.13 11.07
CA TRP A 36 9.00 -12.38 11.26
C TRP A 36 9.92 -12.44 10.04
N ALA A 37 9.32 -12.18 8.90
CA ALA A 37 9.99 -12.29 7.61
C ALA A 37 11.14 -11.30 7.42
N VAL A 38 11.15 -10.22 8.18
CA VAL A 38 12.15 -9.15 8.09
C VAL A 38 12.65 -8.81 9.48
N THR A 39 13.94 -8.54 9.59
CA THR A 39 14.57 -8.04 10.81
C THR A 39 14.67 -6.52 10.75
N ALA A 40 14.25 -5.84 11.79
CA ALA A 40 14.27 -4.38 11.82
C ALA A 40 15.70 -3.84 11.87
N ALA A 41 15.97 -2.78 11.11
CA ALA A 41 17.20 -2.02 11.19
C ALA A 41 17.16 -1.05 12.39
N GLU A 42 18.31 -0.52 12.75
CA GLU A 42 18.40 0.48 13.81
C GLU A 42 17.63 1.75 13.42
N GLY A 43 16.86 2.27 14.35
CA GLY A 43 16.08 3.49 14.15
C GLY A 43 14.87 3.34 13.24
N MET A 44 14.49 2.12 12.90
CA MET A 44 13.34 1.87 12.04
C MET A 44 12.04 2.25 12.74
N ARG A 45 11.19 2.98 12.03
CA ARG A 45 9.83 3.31 12.46
C ARG A 45 8.84 2.74 11.48
N LEU A 46 7.81 2.10 12.01
CA LEU A 46 6.83 1.36 11.23
C LEU A 46 5.42 1.87 11.51
N ALA A 47 4.57 1.76 10.50
CA ALA A 47 3.14 1.96 10.64
C ALA A 47 2.39 0.71 10.18
N THR A 48 1.38 0.32 10.94
CA THR A 48 0.47 -0.77 10.57
C THR A 48 -0.76 -0.16 9.91
N ILE A 49 -1.09 -0.66 8.74
CA ILE A 49 -2.21 -0.22 7.93
C ILE A 49 -3.29 -1.30 7.94
N GLY A 50 -4.54 -0.89 8.13
CA GLY A 50 -5.69 -1.80 8.25
C GLY A 50 -6.23 -2.31 6.93
N VAL A 51 -5.36 -2.76 6.04
CA VAL A 51 -5.68 -3.39 4.76
C VAL A 51 -4.74 -4.57 4.57
N GLY A 52 -5.27 -5.69 4.12
CA GLY A 52 -4.48 -6.88 3.88
C GLY A 52 -4.95 -7.67 2.67
N TYR A 53 -4.52 -8.93 2.56
CA TYR A 53 -4.84 -9.69 1.35
C TYR A 53 -6.32 -10.04 1.22
N ALA A 54 -7.08 -10.05 2.31
CA ALA A 54 -8.53 -10.21 2.25
C ALA A 54 -9.24 -9.01 1.60
N ASP A 55 -8.56 -7.87 1.49
CA ASP A 55 -9.08 -6.64 0.89
C ASP A 55 -8.62 -6.44 -0.57
N GLY A 56 -7.74 -7.30 -1.05
CA GLY A 56 -7.23 -7.24 -2.42
C GLY A 56 -5.75 -6.91 -2.55
N TRP A 57 -5.02 -6.78 -1.44
CA TRP A 57 -3.57 -6.56 -1.46
C TRP A 57 -2.82 -7.89 -1.36
N PRO A 58 -2.42 -8.49 -2.49
CA PRO A 58 -1.87 -9.82 -2.49
C PRO A 58 -0.50 -9.90 -1.84
N ARG A 59 -0.19 -11.06 -1.27
CA ARG A 59 1.08 -11.29 -0.57
C ARG A 59 2.31 -11.14 -1.46
N GLN A 60 2.16 -11.24 -2.78
CA GLN A 60 3.24 -11.00 -3.74
C GLN A 60 3.81 -9.59 -3.63
N LEU A 61 3.05 -8.63 -3.14
CA LEU A 61 3.53 -7.26 -2.95
C LEU A 61 4.38 -7.07 -1.70
N SER A 62 4.51 -8.09 -0.86
CA SER A 62 5.16 -7.96 0.46
C SER A 62 6.58 -7.41 0.42
N ALA A 63 7.35 -7.74 -0.61
CA ALA A 63 8.76 -7.33 -0.68
C ALA A 63 9.01 -6.23 -1.72
N VAL A 64 8.02 -5.86 -2.50
CA VAL A 64 8.23 -4.99 -3.67
C VAL A 64 7.24 -3.83 -3.74
N GLY A 65 6.15 -3.91 -3.00
CA GLY A 65 5.13 -2.87 -3.01
C GLY A 65 5.37 -1.77 -1.98
N GLY A 66 4.48 -0.83 -1.97
CA GLY A 66 4.49 0.26 -1.00
C GLY A 66 3.21 1.08 -1.07
N ALA A 67 3.03 1.92 -0.07
CA ALA A 67 2.00 2.94 -0.03
C ALA A 67 2.62 4.31 -0.33
N ALA A 68 1.79 5.32 -0.49
CA ALA A 68 2.25 6.69 -0.62
C ALA A 68 1.60 7.58 0.44
N PHE A 69 2.36 8.53 0.92
CA PHE A 69 1.87 9.55 1.83
C PHE A 69 2.53 10.88 1.50
N GLU A 70 1.71 11.88 1.18
CA GLU A 70 2.19 13.20 0.75
C GLU A 70 3.22 13.13 -0.38
N GLY A 71 2.97 12.26 -1.35
CA GLY A 71 3.84 12.05 -2.50
C GLY A 71 5.09 11.21 -2.24
N ARG A 72 5.31 10.72 -1.04
CA ARG A 72 6.45 9.87 -0.70
C ARG A 72 6.06 8.41 -0.67
N LEU A 73 6.93 7.57 -1.23
CA LEU A 73 6.75 6.12 -1.18
C LEU A 73 7.13 5.59 0.20
N LEU A 74 6.24 4.79 0.78
CA LEU A 74 6.45 4.07 2.03
C LEU A 74 6.51 2.57 1.71
N PRO A 75 7.71 1.97 1.69
CA PRO A 75 7.84 0.56 1.32
C PRO A 75 7.11 -0.37 2.28
N PHE A 76 6.54 -1.44 1.75
CA PHE A 76 6.01 -2.51 2.59
C PHE A 76 7.15 -3.25 3.29
N VAL A 77 6.93 -3.63 4.53
CA VAL A 77 7.90 -4.37 5.34
C VAL A 77 7.26 -5.66 5.81
N GLY A 78 7.96 -6.76 5.57
CA GLY A 78 7.47 -8.09 5.94
C GLY A 78 6.32 -8.55 5.04
N ARG A 79 5.69 -9.65 5.44
CA ARG A 79 4.59 -10.25 4.69
C ARG A 79 3.28 -9.54 4.98
N ILE A 80 2.48 -9.36 3.94
CA ILE A 80 1.11 -8.86 4.08
C ILE A 80 0.26 -9.93 4.75
N SER A 81 -0.44 -9.55 5.81
CA SER A 81 -1.37 -10.39 6.53
C SER A 81 -2.77 -10.32 5.92
N MET A 82 -3.70 -11.11 6.44
CA MET A 82 -5.08 -11.10 6.00
C MET A 82 -5.72 -9.71 6.10
N ASP A 83 -5.50 -9.02 7.22
CA ASP A 83 -6.22 -7.80 7.58
C ASP A 83 -5.32 -6.57 7.69
N SER A 84 -4.02 -6.74 7.58
CA SER A 84 -3.08 -5.64 7.77
C SER A 84 -1.80 -5.81 6.97
N LEU A 85 -1.15 -4.69 6.72
CA LEU A 85 0.20 -4.63 6.19
C LEU A 85 0.99 -3.59 6.97
N VAL A 86 2.31 -3.66 6.84
CA VAL A 86 3.22 -2.75 7.56
C VAL A 86 4.03 -1.97 6.54
N VAL A 87 4.19 -0.68 6.77
CA VAL A 87 5.03 0.20 5.95
C VAL A 87 6.16 0.79 6.79
N ASP A 88 7.29 1.03 6.14
CA ASP A 88 8.42 1.75 6.72
C ASP A 88 8.18 3.25 6.60
N VAL A 89 8.10 3.93 7.72
CA VAL A 89 7.89 5.38 7.80
C VAL A 89 9.13 6.12 8.32
N SER A 90 10.27 5.46 8.34
CA SER A 90 11.52 6.04 8.86
C SER A 90 11.95 7.30 8.11
N ALA A 91 11.62 7.43 6.83
CA ALA A 91 11.95 8.60 6.02
C ALA A 91 11.04 9.81 6.29
N LEU A 92 9.92 9.63 6.96
CA LEU A 92 9.03 10.73 7.32
C LEU A 92 9.54 11.44 8.59
N PRO A 93 9.21 12.74 8.76
CA PRO A 93 9.41 13.38 10.05
C PRO A 93 8.72 12.62 11.19
N PRO A 94 9.23 12.63 12.44
CA PRO A 94 8.63 11.89 13.55
C PRO A 94 7.17 12.23 13.69
N ASP A 95 6.32 12.55 13.87
CA ASP A 95 4.90 12.81 14.03
C ASP A 95 4.13 13.11 12.73
N ALA A 96 4.75 12.89 11.55
CA ALA A 96 4.08 13.17 10.27
C ALA A 96 2.89 12.24 10.02
N LEU A 97 2.96 11.02 10.50
CA LEU A 97 1.92 10.01 10.32
C LEU A 97 1.48 9.49 11.68
N LYS A 98 0.18 9.53 11.93
CA LYS A 98 -0.41 9.17 13.23
C LYS A 98 -1.54 8.14 13.04
N PRO A 99 -1.85 7.36 14.07
CA PRO A 99 -3.05 6.52 14.04
C PRO A 99 -4.29 7.33 13.68
N GLY A 100 -5.09 6.81 12.76
CA GLY A 100 -6.25 7.50 12.20
C GLY A 100 -6.01 8.20 10.88
N ASP A 101 -4.76 8.50 10.54
CA ASP A 101 -4.40 9.03 9.22
C ASP A 101 -4.58 7.95 8.15
N HIS A 102 -4.57 8.35 6.89
CA HIS A 102 -4.69 7.45 5.75
C HIS A 102 -3.47 7.55 4.85
N VAL A 103 -3.08 6.42 4.30
CA VAL A 103 -2.05 6.34 3.26
C VAL A 103 -2.68 5.87 1.95
N GLU A 104 -2.13 6.30 0.84
CA GLU A 104 -2.60 5.91 -0.48
C GLU A 104 -2.03 4.54 -0.83
N LEU A 105 -2.91 3.60 -1.13
CA LEU A 105 -2.54 2.27 -1.61
C LEU A 105 -2.72 2.15 -3.12
N LEU A 106 -3.70 2.84 -3.66
CA LEU A 106 -3.98 2.93 -5.09
C LEU A 106 -4.46 4.36 -5.35
N GLY A 107 -3.91 5.01 -6.35
CA GLY A 107 -4.28 6.39 -6.67
C GLY A 107 -3.23 7.09 -7.52
N PRO A 108 -3.18 8.43 -7.51
CA PRO A 108 -2.26 9.19 -8.36
C PRO A 108 -0.77 8.87 -8.15
N ASN A 109 -0.37 8.55 -6.93
CA ASN A 109 1.02 8.24 -6.59
C ASN A 109 1.33 6.74 -6.59
N ARG A 110 0.32 5.90 -6.57
CA ARG A 110 0.40 4.44 -6.67
C ARG A 110 -0.61 3.96 -7.68
N THR A 111 -0.24 4.03 -8.95
CA THR A 111 -1.15 3.73 -10.06
C THR A 111 -1.42 2.23 -10.19
N PRO A 112 -2.55 1.83 -10.81
CA PRO A 112 -2.82 0.42 -11.08
C PRO A 112 -1.71 -0.26 -11.86
N GLU A 113 -1.09 0.44 -12.80
CA GLU A 113 0.02 -0.05 -13.60
C GLU A 113 1.26 -0.34 -12.74
N GLN A 114 1.57 0.53 -11.79
CA GLN A 114 2.67 0.33 -10.86
C GLN A 114 2.44 -0.87 -9.95
N LEU A 115 1.23 -1.01 -9.42
CA LEU A 115 0.88 -2.17 -8.60
C LEU A 115 0.93 -3.45 -9.43
N ALA A 116 0.50 -3.41 -10.66
CA ALA A 116 0.55 -4.55 -11.56
C ALA A 116 1.99 -4.99 -11.82
N LEU A 117 2.89 -4.05 -12.07
CA LEU A 117 4.31 -4.35 -12.24
C LEU A 117 4.91 -4.95 -10.97
N ASP A 118 4.64 -4.37 -9.81
CA ASP A 118 5.13 -4.87 -8.53
C ASP A 118 4.63 -6.30 -8.26
N GLY A 119 3.37 -6.56 -8.58
CA GLY A 119 2.73 -7.87 -8.35
C GLY A 119 2.89 -8.87 -9.50
N ALA A 120 3.65 -8.54 -10.54
CA ALA A 120 3.82 -9.36 -11.73
C ALA A 120 2.48 -9.78 -12.37
N THR A 121 1.56 -8.84 -12.48
CA THR A 121 0.23 -9.04 -13.04
C THR A 121 -0.17 -7.89 -13.97
N ILE A 122 -1.44 -7.77 -14.29
CA ILE A 122 -2.00 -6.71 -15.11
C ILE A 122 -2.89 -5.78 -14.29
N ASP A 123 -3.04 -4.55 -14.72
CA ASP A 123 -3.81 -3.52 -14.05
C ASP A 123 -5.29 -3.89 -13.83
N TYR A 124 -5.90 -4.60 -14.76
CA TYR A 124 -7.28 -5.10 -14.62
C TYR A 124 -7.43 -6.03 -13.41
N GLU A 125 -6.44 -6.89 -13.16
CA GLU A 125 -6.47 -7.79 -12.01
C GLU A 125 -6.36 -7.02 -10.70
N VAL A 126 -5.56 -5.97 -10.65
CA VAL A 126 -5.44 -5.11 -9.47
C VAL A 126 -6.80 -4.56 -9.07
N ILE A 127 -7.54 -4.00 -10.02
CA ILE A 127 -8.87 -3.43 -9.76
C ILE A 127 -9.89 -4.52 -9.44
N ALA A 128 -9.86 -5.62 -10.17
CA ALA A 128 -10.79 -6.73 -9.95
C ALA A 128 -10.66 -7.40 -8.58
N ARG A 129 -9.48 -7.33 -7.97
CA ARG A 129 -9.22 -7.90 -6.64
C ARG A 129 -9.73 -7.06 -5.49
N LEU A 130 -10.14 -5.82 -5.72
CA LEU A 130 -10.63 -4.97 -4.65
C LEU A 130 -11.84 -5.60 -3.96
N GLY A 131 -11.71 -5.86 -2.68
CA GLY A 131 -12.66 -6.65 -1.91
C GLY A 131 -13.88 -5.86 -1.45
N ARG A 132 -14.87 -6.60 -0.97
CA ARG A 132 -16.12 -6.02 -0.46
C ARG A 132 -15.99 -5.41 0.93
N ARG A 133 -14.91 -5.68 1.63
CA ARG A 133 -14.63 -5.12 2.96
C ARG A 133 -14.23 -3.65 2.92
N LEU A 134 -13.81 -3.18 1.75
CA LEU A 134 -13.48 -1.76 1.55
C LEU A 134 -14.76 -0.92 1.53
N CYS A 135 -14.79 0.10 2.37
CA CYS A 135 -15.85 1.09 2.33
C CYS A 135 -15.73 1.92 1.05
N ARG A 136 -16.82 2.08 0.32
CA ARG A 136 -16.82 2.80 -0.96
C ARG A 136 -17.53 4.11 -0.82
N GLU A 137 -16.87 5.17 -1.26
CA GLU A 137 -17.45 6.49 -1.42
C GLU A 137 -17.42 6.85 -2.90
N TYR A 138 -18.54 7.30 -3.40
CA TYR A 138 -18.65 7.77 -4.77
C TYR A 138 -18.61 9.29 -4.76
N VAL A 139 -17.60 9.84 -5.42
CA VAL A 139 -17.39 11.29 -5.51
C VAL A 139 -17.63 11.78 -6.92
N SER A 140 -18.05 13.03 -7.05
CA SER A 140 -18.28 13.67 -8.35
C SER A 140 -17.10 14.55 -8.76
#